data_247f772175801b737b29938296c5876a
#
_entry.id   247f772175801b737b29938296c5876a
#
_cell.length_a   1.000
_cell.length_b   1.000
_cell.length_c   1.000
_cell.angle_alpha   90.00
_cell.angle_beta   90.00
_cell.angle_gamma   90.00
#
_symmetry.space_group_name_H-M   'P 1'
#
loop_
_entity.id
_entity.type
_entity.pdbx_description
1 polymer ?
#
loop_
_entity_poly.entity_id
_entity_poly.type
_entity_poly.pdbx_seq_one_letter_code
_entity_poly.pdbx_strand_id
1 'polypeptide(L)'
;MPRGAAHGAPAPRGGHAGVPWRDDRGAAVAESTMVMTLVVLLFAALLQAGVVIHTRNVMIDAASAGARYGALADRSPEDGVQRARELLSTGVPGQSGADVAAELTSQDGVPVLRVTVSSSLPGLGFLPGPIPVEVSGHAFRQ
;
A
#
# COMPACT_ATOMS: atom_id res chain seq x y z
N MET A 1 68.78 -0.16 -72.22
CA MET A 1 67.64 -0.98 -72.51
C MET A 1 67.61 -2.13 -71.50
N PRO A 2 66.66 -2.54 -70.87
CA PRO A 2 65.22 -2.25 -70.78
C PRO A 2 64.65 -2.05 -69.33
N ARG A 3 63.62 -1.35 -69.26
CA ARG A 3 62.21 -1.62 -68.80
C ARG A 3 62.07 -2.12 -67.38
N GLY A 4 61.73 -1.20 -66.53
CA GLY A 4 61.12 -1.47 -65.24
C GLY A 4 59.62 -1.84 -65.36
N ALA A 5 59.24 -2.87 -64.69
CA ALA A 5 57.84 -3.24 -64.50
C ALA A 5 57.34 -2.65 -63.17
N ALA A 6 56.32 -1.85 -63.28
CA ALA A 6 55.58 -1.36 -62.12
C ALA A 6 54.80 -2.50 -61.51
N HIS A 7 55.07 -2.78 -60.25
CA HIS A 7 54.18 -3.64 -59.42
C HIS A 7 53.29 -2.77 -58.63
N GLY A 8 52.00 -2.83 -58.97
CA GLY A 8 50.95 -2.23 -58.20
C GLY A 8 50.81 -2.89 -56.83
N ALA A 9 50.85 -2.08 -55.80
CA ALA A 9 50.56 -2.52 -54.47
C ALA A 9 49.05 -2.88 -54.31
N PRO A 10 48.71 -4.00 -53.67
CA PRO A 10 47.32 -4.31 -53.40
C PRO A 10 46.77 -3.39 -52.29
N ALA A 11 45.59 -2.89 -52.54
CA ALA A 11 44.84 -2.07 -51.56
C ALA A 11 44.61 -2.84 -50.27
N PRO A 12 44.63 -2.17 -49.09
CA PRO A 12 44.28 -2.81 -47.83
C PRO A 12 42.81 -3.18 -47.83
N ARG A 13 42.54 -4.48 -47.65
CA ARG A 13 41.19 -4.98 -47.43
C ARG A 13 40.67 -4.42 -46.11
N GLY A 14 39.54 -3.73 -46.19
CA GLY A 14 38.86 -3.14 -45.07
C GLY A 14 38.63 -4.15 -43.93
N GLY A 15 39.09 -3.78 -42.77
CA GLY A 15 38.79 -4.51 -41.55
C GLY A 15 37.29 -4.56 -41.36
N HIS A 16 36.73 -5.74 -41.26
CA HIS A 16 35.41 -5.92 -40.77
C HIS A 16 35.41 -5.43 -39.31
N ALA A 17 34.79 -4.29 -39.09
CA ALA A 17 34.46 -3.85 -37.76
C ALA A 17 33.60 -4.95 -37.12
N GLY A 18 34.18 -5.71 -36.21
CA GLY A 18 33.46 -6.70 -35.40
C GLY A 18 32.38 -5.97 -34.66
N VAL A 19 31.15 -6.28 -35.01
CA VAL A 19 29.96 -5.82 -34.27
C VAL A 19 30.13 -6.30 -32.82
N PRO A 20 30.11 -5.40 -31.84
CA PRO A 20 30.33 -5.80 -30.45
C PRO A 20 29.13 -6.57 -29.93
N TRP A 21 29.24 -7.88 -29.93
CA TRP A 21 28.26 -8.82 -29.32
C TRP A 21 28.03 -8.59 -27.82
N ARG A 22 28.79 -7.64 -27.24
CA ARG A 22 28.72 -7.27 -25.85
C ARG A 22 27.55 -6.34 -25.53
N ASP A 23 27.13 -5.50 -26.47
CA ASP A 23 26.06 -4.52 -26.25
C ASP A 23 24.69 -5.20 -26.16
N ASP A 24 24.42 -6.23 -26.92
CA ASP A 24 23.13 -6.94 -26.91
C ASP A 24 22.90 -7.69 -25.60
N ARG A 25 23.93 -8.24 -24.98
CA ARG A 25 23.84 -8.88 -23.66
C ARG A 25 23.61 -7.87 -22.55
N GLY A 26 24.25 -6.72 -22.61
CA GLY A 26 24.04 -5.63 -21.67
C GLY A 26 22.64 -5.06 -21.76
N ALA A 27 22.12 -4.87 -22.95
CA ALA A 27 20.76 -4.42 -23.18
C ALA A 27 19.72 -5.42 -22.66
N ALA A 28 19.88 -6.71 -22.93
CA ALA A 28 18.99 -7.76 -22.44
C ALA A 28 18.98 -7.88 -20.92
N VAL A 29 20.13 -7.72 -20.26
CA VAL A 29 20.23 -7.70 -18.79
C VAL A 29 19.54 -6.45 -18.22
N ALA A 30 19.75 -5.29 -18.82
CA ALA A 30 19.11 -4.05 -18.40
C ALA A 30 17.58 -4.14 -18.53
N GLU A 31 17.09 -4.68 -19.64
CA GLU A 31 15.67 -4.90 -19.87
C GLU A 31 15.07 -5.86 -18.83
N SER A 32 15.70 -7.00 -18.58
CA SER A 32 15.27 -7.96 -17.57
C SER A 32 15.24 -7.35 -16.17
N THR A 33 16.23 -6.54 -15.83
CA THR A 33 16.30 -5.85 -14.54
C THR A 33 15.16 -4.84 -14.39
N MET A 34 14.86 -4.11 -15.46
CA MET A 34 13.76 -3.13 -15.48
C MET A 34 12.40 -3.83 -15.29
N VAL A 35 12.16 -4.92 -16.01
CA VAL A 35 10.92 -5.72 -15.87
C VAL A 35 10.82 -6.30 -14.46
N MET A 36 11.89 -6.87 -13.92
CA MET A 36 11.89 -7.42 -12.57
C MET A 36 11.62 -6.34 -11.51
N THR A 37 12.20 -5.17 -11.66
CA THR A 37 11.93 -4.03 -10.77
C THR A 37 10.47 -3.64 -10.81
N LEU A 38 9.87 -3.57 -11.99
CA LEU A 38 8.45 -3.26 -12.15
C LEU A 38 7.55 -4.31 -11.48
N VAL A 39 7.88 -5.59 -11.64
CA VAL A 39 7.14 -6.69 -11.00
C VAL A 39 7.24 -6.61 -9.47
N VAL A 40 8.42 -6.33 -8.92
CA VAL A 40 8.60 -6.16 -7.47
C VAL A 40 7.79 -4.96 -6.95
N LEU A 41 7.81 -3.83 -7.66
CA LEU A 41 7.02 -2.65 -7.29
C LEU A 41 5.52 -2.93 -7.34
N LEU A 42 5.06 -3.62 -8.38
CA LEU A 42 3.66 -4.03 -8.48
C LEU A 42 3.25 -4.94 -7.31
N PHE A 43 4.09 -5.93 -6.99
CA PHE A 43 3.82 -6.83 -5.88
C PHE A 43 3.79 -6.10 -4.53
N ALA A 44 4.74 -5.17 -4.31
CA ALA A 44 4.76 -4.33 -3.13
C ALA A 44 3.48 -3.47 -3.01
N ALA A 45 3.01 -2.90 -4.11
CA ALA A 45 1.77 -2.12 -4.15
C ALA A 45 0.54 -2.98 -3.78
N LEU A 46 0.46 -4.22 -4.29
CA LEU A 46 -0.62 -5.15 -3.96
C LEU A 46 -0.61 -5.54 -2.48
N LEU A 47 0.57 -5.82 -1.92
CA LEU A 47 0.70 -6.11 -0.48
C LEU A 47 0.25 -4.93 0.37
N GLN A 48 0.65 -3.71 0.01
CA GLN A 48 0.24 -2.50 0.72
C GLN A 48 -1.27 -2.28 0.63
N ALA A 49 -1.86 -2.47 -0.54
CA ALA A 49 -3.32 -2.38 -0.69
C ALA A 49 -4.03 -3.39 0.22
N GLY A 50 -3.53 -4.63 0.29
CA GLY A 50 -4.04 -5.65 1.19
C GLY A 50 -4.00 -5.24 2.67
N VAL A 51 -2.89 -4.65 3.13
CA VAL A 51 -2.75 -4.16 4.50
C VAL A 51 -3.75 -3.04 4.80
N VAL A 52 -3.91 -2.08 3.89
CA VAL A 52 -4.87 -0.97 4.05
C VAL A 52 -6.30 -1.50 4.17
N ILE A 53 -6.70 -2.41 3.29
CA ILE A 53 -8.05 -3.01 3.31
C ILE A 53 -8.26 -3.79 4.61
N HIS A 54 -7.28 -4.60 5.01
CA HIS A 54 -7.34 -5.37 6.25
C HIS A 54 -7.51 -4.46 7.48
N THR A 55 -6.68 -3.43 7.60
CA THR A 55 -6.75 -2.46 8.70
C THR A 55 -8.12 -1.77 8.74
N ARG A 56 -8.63 -1.33 7.59
CA ARG A 56 -9.95 -0.71 7.51
C ARG A 56 -11.05 -1.64 7.98
N ASN A 57 -11.01 -2.92 7.60
CA ASN A 57 -12.00 -3.91 8.03
C ASN A 57 -11.97 -4.10 9.55
N VAL A 58 -10.77 -4.23 10.14
CA VAL A 58 -10.64 -4.34 11.61
C VAL A 58 -11.17 -3.09 12.32
N MET A 59 -10.93 -1.90 11.76
CA MET A 59 -11.48 -0.66 12.33
C MET A 59 -13.02 -0.63 12.29
N ILE A 60 -13.63 -1.06 11.19
CA ILE A 60 -15.10 -1.16 11.04
C ILE A 60 -15.66 -2.16 12.04
N ASP A 61 -15.04 -3.31 12.19
CA ASP A 61 -15.47 -4.35 13.13
C ASP A 61 -15.36 -3.86 14.58
N ALA A 62 -14.27 -3.18 14.94
CA ALA A 62 -14.07 -2.60 16.25
C ALA A 62 -15.10 -1.50 16.56
N ALA A 63 -15.36 -0.58 15.62
CA ALA A 63 -16.38 0.46 15.77
C ALA A 63 -17.77 -0.15 15.95
N SER A 64 -18.12 -1.14 15.15
CA SER A 64 -19.43 -1.82 15.20
C SER A 64 -19.61 -2.62 16.48
N ALA A 65 -18.57 -3.32 16.93
CA ALA A 65 -18.59 -4.07 18.18
C ALA A 65 -18.68 -3.12 19.40
N GLY A 66 -17.93 -2.02 19.38
CA GLY A 66 -17.98 -0.98 20.40
C GLY A 66 -19.35 -0.33 20.49
N ALA A 67 -19.96 0.02 19.34
CA ALA A 67 -21.31 0.61 19.30
C ALA A 67 -22.35 -0.35 19.89
N ARG A 68 -22.33 -1.61 19.51
CA ARG A 68 -23.23 -2.63 20.04
C ARG A 68 -23.04 -2.84 21.54
N TYR A 69 -21.82 -2.89 22.03
CA TYR A 69 -21.52 -3.08 23.44
C TYR A 69 -21.96 -1.88 24.28
N GLY A 70 -21.63 -0.66 23.84
CA GLY A 70 -22.03 0.56 24.56
C GLY A 70 -23.50 0.92 24.44
N ALA A 71 -24.25 0.30 23.50
CA ALA A 71 -25.70 0.50 23.35
C ALA A 71 -26.54 -0.38 24.27
N LEU A 72 -25.96 -1.34 24.99
CA LEU A 72 -26.67 -2.18 25.96
C LEU A 72 -27.18 -1.35 27.12
N ALA A 73 -28.34 -1.74 27.70
CA ALA A 73 -29.02 -0.99 28.73
C ALA A 73 -28.19 -0.78 30.01
N ASP A 74 -27.28 -1.69 30.31
CA ASP A 74 -26.41 -1.67 31.50
C ASP A 74 -25.00 -1.13 31.19
N ARG A 75 -24.80 -0.54 30.02
CA ARG A 75 -23.49 -0.03 29.55
C ARG A 75 -23.56 1.43 29.17
N SER A 76 -22.38 2.06 29.19
CA SER A 76 -22.23 3.46 28.80
C SER A 76 -21.57 3.57 27.41
N PRO A 77 -21.68 4.73 26.76
CA PRO A 77 -20.92 5.01 25.54
C PRO A 77 -19.40 4.84 25.71
N GLU A 78 -18.90 5.17 26.91
CA GLU A 78 -17.47 5.03 27.28
C GLU A 78 -17.03 3.57 27.31
N ASP A 79 -17.92 2.66 27.78
CA ASP A 79 -17.67 1.21 27.72
C ASP A 79 -17.53 0.74 26.28
N GLY A 80 -18.34 1.31 25.38
CA GLY A 80 -18.24 1.07 23.94
C GLY A 80 -16.92 1.52 23.34
N VAL A 81 -16.44 2.71 23.72
CA VAL A 81 -15.12 3.24 23.31
C VAL A 81 -14.00 2.31 23.80
N GLN A 82 -14.05 1.90 25.06
CA GLN A 82 -13.06 1.02 25.64
C GLN A 82 -13.00 -0.33 24.90
N ARG A 83 -14.16 -0.89 24.60
CA ARG A 83 -14.25 -2.15 23.85
C ARG A 83 -13.68 -2.03 22.44
N ALA A 84 -13.96 -0.93 21.73
CA ALA A 84 -13.39 -0.67 20.42
C ALA A 84 -11.86 -0.55 20.46
N ARG A 85 -11.32 0.18 21.46
CA ARG A 85 -9.85 0.29 21.65
C ARG A 85 -9.17 -1.04 21.93
N GLU A 86 -9.80 -1.87 22.73
CA GLU A 86 -9.29 -3.22 23.04
C GLU A 86 -9.19 -4.09 21.78
N LEU A 87 -10.20 -4.08 20.94
CA LEU A 87 -10.22 -4.81 19.69
C LEU A 87 -9.19 -4.28 18.69
N LEU A 88 -9.01 -2.96 18.62
CA LEU A 88 -7.99 -2.34 17.75
C LEU A 88 -6.57 -2.72 18.18
N SER A 89 -6.29 -2.71 19.48
CA SER A 89 -4.95 -3.05 20.01
C SER A 89 -4.55 -4.49 19.76
N THR A 90 -5.51 -5.40 19.66
CA THR A 90 -5.27 -6.82 19.37
C THR A 90 -5.32 -7.15 17.88
N GLY A 91 -6.13 -6.41 17.12
CA GLY A 91 -6.38 -6.71 15.70
C GLY A 91 -5.35 -6.13 14.73
N VAL A 92 -4.74 -4.99 15.06
CA VAL A 92 -3.77 -4.31 14.19
C VAL A 92 -2.59 -3.79 14.98
N PRO A 93 -1.41 -4.38 14.84
CA PRO A 93 -0.19 -3.86 15.46
C PRO A 93 0.06 -2.39 15.06
N GLY A 94 0.31 -1.52 16.03
CA GLY A 94 0.58 -0.10 15.78
C GLY A 94 -0.67 0.80 15.74
N GLN A 95 -1.87 0.27 15.86
CA GLN A 95 -3.12 1.05 15.93
C GLN A 95 -3.57 1.43 17.35
N SER A 96 -2.73 1.21 18.35
CA SER A 96 -2.98 1.64 19.74
C SER A 96 -3.12 3.17 19.90
N GLY A 97 -2.73 3.95 18.88
CA GLY A 97 -2.92 5.41 18.81
C GLY A 97 -4.18 5.84 18.03
N ALA A 98 -5.06 4.93 17.64
CA ALA A 98 -6.31 5.29 16.99
C ALA A 98 -7.19 6.10 17.94
N ASP A 99 -7.75 7.19 17.44
CA ASP A 99 -8.73 7.98 18.19
C ASP A 99 -10.11 7.33 18.07
N VAL A 100 -10.74 7.10 19.21
CA VAL A 100 -12.06 6.46 19.29
C VAL A 100 -12.98 7.37 20.09
N ALA A 101 -14.06 7.81 19.45
CA ALA A 101 -15.09 8.64 20.04
C ALA A 101 -16.45 7.95 19.96
N ALA A 102 -17.31 8.21 20.95
CA ALA A 102 -18.69 7.75 20.94
C ALA A 102 -19.62 8.94 21.12
N GLU A 103 -20.70 8.97 20.37
CA GLU A 103 -21.74 9.97 20.47
C GLU A 103 -23.13 9.33 20.44
N LEU A 104 -24.05 9.88 21.24
CA LEU A 104 -25.47 9.54 21.15
C LEU A 104 -26.09 10.45 20.10
N THR A 105 -26.65 9.85 19.07
CA THR A 105 -27.40 10.55 18.03
C THR A 105 -28.81 10.00 17.95
N SER A 106 -29.68 10.64 17.20
CA SER A 106 -31.06 10.17 16.97
C SER A 106 -31.23 9.92 15.48
N GLN A 107 -31.73 8.75 15.15
CA GLN A 107 -32.12 8.41 13.80
C GLN A 107 -33.61 8.06 13.77
N ASP A 108 -34.40 8.84 13.05
CA ASP A 108 -35.87 8.68 13.00
C ASP A 108 -36.53 8.70 14.37
N GLY A 109 -36.01 9.50 15.31
CA GLY A 109 -36.52 9.60 16.68
C GLY A 109 -36.06 8.48 17.62
N VAL A 110 -35.28 7.53 17.16
CA VAL A 110 -34.73 6.43 17.97
C VAL A 110 -33.29 6.77 18.38
N PRO A 111 -32.93 6.63 19.67
CA PRO A 111 -31.56 6.88 20.11
C PRO A 111 -30.62 5.82 19.56
N VAL A 112 -29.54 6.30 18.92
CA VAL A 112 -28.48 5.48 18.29
C VAL A 112 -27.14 5.87 18.88
N LEU A 113 -26.38 4.89 19.31
CA LEU A 113 -24.98 5.08 19.67
C LEU A 113 -24.12 4.94 18.41
N ARG A 114 -23.38 5.99 18.11
CA ARG A 114 -22.36 5.99 17.04
C ARG A 114 -20.98 5.92 17.68
N VAL A 115 -20.17 4.98 17.26
CA VAL A 115 -18.74 4.91 17.61
C VAL A 115 -17.94 5.16 16.36
N THR A 116 -17.10 6.18 16.42
CA THR A 116 -16.20 6.58 15.33
C THR A 116 -14.77 6.25 15.70
N VAL A 117 -14.06 5.60 14.78
CA VAL A 117 -12.65 5.28 14.90
C VAL A 117 -11.90 6.04 13.82
N SER A 118 -10.96 6.88 14.22
CA SER A 118 -10.10 7.64 13.33
C SER A 118 -8.65 7.22 13.53
N SER A 119 -7.93 6.99 12.47
CA SER A 119 -6.51 6.67 12.50
C SER A 119 -5.80 7.17 11.25
N SER A 120 -4.49 7.34 11.34
CA SER A 120 -3.64 7.62 10.21
C SER A 120 -2.81 6.39 9.87
N LEU A 121 -2.98 5.87 8.66
CA LEU A 121 -2.13 4.81 8.16
C LEU A 121 -0.81 5.39 7.63
N PRO A 122 0.33 4.72 7.82
CA PRO A 122 1.57 5.15 7.20
C PRO A 122 1.40 5.20 5.69
N GLY A 123 1.91 6.27 5.08
CA GLY A 123 1.84 6.47 3.64
C GLY A 123 2.42 5.28 2.88
N LEU A 124 1.84 4.96 1.75
CA LEU A 124 2.37 3.98 0.80
C LEU A 124 3.71 4.51 0.30
N GLY A 125 4.78 3.72 0.32
CA GLY A 125 6.17 4.13 0.12
C GLY A 125 6.49 5.08 -1.05
N PHE A 126 5.60 5.24 -2.03
CA PHE A 126 5.69 6.21 -3.12
C PHE A 126 4.68 7.40 -2.96
N LEU A 127 3.74 7.33 -2.04
CA LEU A 127 2.83 8.40 -1.66
C LEU A 127 3.31 9.00 -0.34
N PRO A 128 3.86 10.22 -0.34
CA PRO A 128 4.30 10.87 0.88
C PRO A 128 3.10 11.31 1.72
N GLY A 129 3.14 10.96 2.99
CA GLY A 129 2.20 11.43 4.00
C GLY A 129 1.27 10.35 4.56
N PRO A 130 0.72 10.60 5.76
CA PRO A 130 -0.24 9.72 6.39
C PRO A 130 -1.58 9.76 5.65
N ILE A 131 -2.20 8.60 5.47
CA ILE A 131 -3.54 8.49 4.88
C ILE A 131 -4.54 8.47 6.03
N PRO A 132 -5.38 9.50 6.19
CA PRO A 132 -6.41 9.51 7.23
C PRO A 132 -7.50 8.49 6.86
N VAL A 133 -7.85 7.65 7.82
CA VAL A 133 -8.95 6.70 7.70
C VAL A 133 -9.90 6.92 8.86
N GLU A 134 -11.18 7.13 8.54
CA GLU A 134 -12.25 7.26 9.51
C GLU A 134 -13.34 6.25 9.18
N VAL A 135 -13.82 5.55 10.19
CA VAL A 135 -14.92 4.61 10.09
C VAL A 135 -15.86 4.77 11.26
N SER A 136 -17.13 4.47 11.07
CA SER A 136 -18.13 4.53 12.15
C SER A 136 -19.00 3.28 12.19
N GLY A 137 -19.32 2.84 13.41
CA GLY A 137 -20.31 1.82 13.71
C GLY A 137 -21.51 2.42 14.42
N HIS A 138 -22.68 1.86 14.20
CA HIS A 138 -23.92 2.33 14.79
C HIS A 138 -24.68 1.19 15.46
N ALA A 139 -25.31 1.46 16.57
CA ALA A 139 -26.22 0.51 17.24
C ALA A 139 -27.39 1.26 17.89
N PHE A 140 -28.58 0.71 17.76
CA PHE A 140 -29.74 1.20 18.48
C PHE A 140 -29.60 0.94 19.98
N ARG A 141 -29.88 1.95 20.80
CA ARG A 141 -29.84 1.81 22.25
C ARG A 141 -31.05 1.01 22.72
N GLN A 142 -30.75 0.00 23.54
CA GLN A 142 -31.78 -0.84 24.19
C GLN A 142 -32.13 -0.33 25.56
#